data_ee7b2de590e652dc78e13df793c0db8b
#
_entry.id   ee7b2de590e652dc78e13df793c0db8b
#
_cell.length_a   1.000
_cell.length_b   1.000
_cell.length_c   1.000
_cell.angle_alpha   90.00
_cell.angle_beta   90.00
_cell.angle_gamma   90.00
#
_symmetry.space_group_name_H-M   'P 1'
#
loop_
_entity.id
_entity.type
_entity.pdbx_description
1 polymer ?
#
loop_
_entity_poly.entity_id
_entity_poly.type
_entity_poly.pdbx_seq_one_letter_code
_entity_poly.pdbx_strand_id
1 'polypeptide(L)'
;MTFILIGAGSGGCSLSRTDAAFARMDDREATGSVAGTQAAVPTPTDSDLAFARNAASDVLTKGDKDSSQPWENPETGARGSVTPLAQAYSSDGRTCRDFLASYVNGRSERWLQGAACRNEHGRWEIHTLKPWRRS
;
A
#
# COMPACT_ATOMS: atom_id res chain seq x y z
N MET A 1 -59.72 -16.75 -39.77
CA MET A 1 -58.28 -17.06 -40.02
C MET A 1 -57.47 -15.92 -39.55
N THR A 2 -56.92 -16.15 -38.45
CA THR A 2 -56.13 -15.09 -37.73
C THR A 2 -54.66 -15.37 -37.90
N PHE A 3 -53.98 -14.51 -38.53
CA PHE A 3 -52.51 -14.58 -38.60
C PHE A 3 -51.94 -13.77 -37.50
N ILE A 4 -51.28 -14.45 -36.61
CA ILE A 4 -50.52 -13.82 -35.57
C ILE A 4 -49.09 -13.71 -36.07
N LEU A 5 -48.67 -12.50 -36.32
CA LEU A 5 -47.30 -12.20 -36.59
C LEU A 5 -46.59 -11.98 -35.25
N ILE A 6 -45.79 -12.93 -34.90
CA ILE A 6 -44.93 -12.81 -33.74
C ILE A 6 -43.71 -12.04 -34.19
N GLY A 7 -43.67 -10.82 -33.80
CA GLY A 7 -42.45 -10.01 -33.97
C GLY A 7 -41.39 -10.51 -33.05
N ALA A 8 -40.38 -11.11 -33.59
CA ALA A 8 -39.20 -11.46 -32.84
C ALA A 8 -38.49 -10.20 -32.45
N GLY A 9 -38.60 -9.86 -31.22
CA GLY A 9 -37.84 -8.76 -30.66
C GLY A 9 -36.39 -9.16 -30.54
N SER A 10 -35.58 -8.68 -31.42
CA SER A 10 -34.16 -8.88 -31.38
C SER A 10 -33.54 -7.88 -30.43
N GLY A 11 -33.72 -8.07 -29.16
CA GLY A 11 -33.17 -7.17 -28.17
C GLY A 11 -31.79 -7.56 -27.67
N GLY A 12 -31.17 -8.54 -28.29
CA GLY A 12 -29.93 -9.05 -27.76
C GLY A 12 -28.64 -8.34 -28.16
N CYS A 13 -28.73 -7.48 -29.13
CA CYS A 13 -27.53 -6.93 -29.70
C CYS A 13 -26.90 -5.81 -28.90
N SER A 14 -27.65 -5.23 -27.99
CA SER A 14 -27.12 -4.11 -27.22
C SER A 14 -26.15 -4.56 -26.14
N LEU A 15 -26.33 -5.75 -25.63
CA LEU A 15 -25.46 -6.28 -24.58
C LEU A 15 -24.05 -6.55 -25.11
N SER A 16 -23.99 -7.09 -26.31
CA SER A 16 -22.67 -7.35 -26.90
C SER A 16 -21.87 -6.07 -27.12
N ARG A 17 -22.59 -5.05 -27.48
CA ARG A 17 -21.93 -3.76 -27.71
C ARG A 17 -21.43 -3.17 -26.40
N THR A 18 -22.19 -3.34 -25.36
CA THR A 18 -21.78 -2.86 -24.05
C THR A 18 -20.55 -3.60 -23.55
N ASP A 19 -20.54 -4.90 -23.72
CA ASP A 19 -19.39 -5.69 -23.30
C ASP A 19 -18.14 -5.30 -24.07
N ALA A 20 -18.29 -5.07 -25.36
CA ALA A 20 -17.15 -4.63 -26.16
C ALA A 20 -16.65 -3.26 -25.71
N ALA A 21 -17.53 -2.39 -25.29
CA ALA A 21 -17.14 -1.09 -24.80
C ALA A 21 -16.37 -1.23 -23.48
N PHE A 22 -16.83 -2.07 -22.60
CA PHE A 22 -16.13 -2.31 -21.36
C PHE A 22 -14.77 -2.96 -21.59
N ALA A 23 -14.71 -3.93 -22.48
CA ALA A 23 -13.45 -4.55 -22.79
C ALA A 23 -12.43 -3.52 -23.31
N ARG A 24 -12.87 -2.60 -24.10
CA ARG A 24 -11.99 -1.54 -24.59
C ARG A 24 -11.52 -0.62 -23.48
N MET A 25 -12.38 -0.30 -22.57
CA MET A 25 -12.02 0.54 -21.45
C MET A 25 -10.99 -0.16 -20.58
N ASP A 26 -11.22 -1.42 -20.31
CA ASP A 26 -10.28 -2.22 -19.53
C ASP A 26 -8.94 -2.31 -20.23
N ASP A 27 -8.96 -2.55 -21.53
CA ASP A 27 -7.72 -2.63 -22.30
C ASP A 27 -6.95 -1.33 -22.29
N ARG A 28 -7.66 -0.22 -22.38
CA ARG A 28 -6.99 1.07 -22.31
C ARG A 28 -6.38 1.32 -20.95
N GLU A 29 -7.12 0.98 -19.93
CA GLU A 29 -6.59 1.12 -18.59
C GLU A 29 -5.41 0.22 -18.38
N ALA A 30 -5.48 -0.98 -18.92
CA ALA A 30 -4.40 -1.93 -18.80
C ALA A 30 -3.19 -1.54 -19.63
N THR A 31 -3.36 -0.75 -20.68
CA THR A 31 -2.25 -0.41 -21.57
C THR A 31 -1.73 1.00 -21.34
N GLY A 32 -2.27 1.94 -22.07
CA GLY A 32 -1.76 3.29 -22.07
C GLY A 32 -1.99 4.04 -20.78
N SER A 33 -3.18 3.87 -20.24
CA SER A 33 -3.54 4.60 -19.04
C SER A 33 -2.80 4.12 -17.82
N VAL A 34 -2.40 2.88 -17.83
CA VAL A 34 -1.67 2.31 -16.69
C VAL A 34 -0.38 3.06 -16.43
N ALA A 35 0.33 3.40 -17.46
CA ALA A 35 1.56 4.16 -17.29
C ALA A 35 1.29 5.50 -16.58
N GLY A 36 0.25 6.18 -16.97
CA GLY A 36 -0.14 7.42 -16.31
C GLY A 36 -0.61 7.20 -14.89
N THR A 37 -1.36 6.13 -14.66
CA THR A 37 -1.83 5.79 -13.33
C THR A 37 -0.68 5.46 -12.40
N GLN A 38 0.31 4.73 -12.89
CA GLN A 38 1.48 4.40 -12.09
C GLN A 38 2.26 5.65 -11.72
N ALA A 39 2.40 6.57 -12.63
CA ALA A 39 3.07 7.83 -12.35
C ALA A 39 2.29 8.66 -11.34
N ALA A 40 0.97 8.48 -11.28
CA ALA A 40 0.13 9.21 -10.34
C ALA A 40 0.13 8.61 -8.94
N VAL A 41 0.60 7.38 -8.75
CA VAL A 41 0.67 6.77 -7.43
C VAL A 41 1.88 7.33 -6.69
N PRO A 42 1.66 8.07 -5.60
CA PRO A 42 2.79 8.66 -4.90
C PRO A 42 3.64 7.59 -4.23
N THR A 43 4.94 7.84 -4.22
CA THR A 43 5.89 7.03 -3.47
C THR A 43 6.38 7.84 -2.27
N PRO A 44 6.75 7.18 -1.18
CA PRO A 44 7.28 7.90 -0.03
C PRO A 44 8.53 8.69 -0.40
N THR A 45 8.57 9.93 0.06
CA THR A 45 9.75 10.77 -0.07
C THR A 45 10.73 10.44 1.05
N ASP A 46 11.96 10.93 0.95
CA ASP A 46 12.92 10.77 2.03
C ASP A 46 12.40 11.41 3.32
N SER A 47 11.71 12.52 3.20
CA SER A 47 11.09 13.18 4.34
C SER A 47 10.00 12.29 4.96
N ASP A 48 9.14 11.68 4.14
CA ASP A 48 8.12 10.75 4.63
C ASP A 48 8.75 9.58 5.39
N LEU A 49 9.80 9.00 4.81
CA LEU A 49 10.50 7.88 5.42
C LEU A 49 11.15 8.27 6.75
N ALA A 50 11.62 9.49 6.88
CA ALA A 50 12.19 9.97 8.14
C ALA A 50 11.14 9.99 9.24
N PHE A 51 9.93 10.45 8.95
CA PHE A 51 8.84 10.41 9.92
C PHE A 51 8.45 8.99 10.29
N ALA A 52 8.38 8.10 9.32
CA ALA A 52 8.08 6.70 9.58
C ALA A 52 9.18 6.04 10.42
N ARG A 53 10.45 6.33 10.16
CA ARG A 53 11.57 5.82 10.95
C ARG A 53 11.51 6.29 12.40
N ASN A 54 11.18 7.56 12.61
CA ASN A 54 11.03 8.09 13.96
C ASN A 54 9.91 7.36 14.70
N ALA A 55 8.78 7.14 14.05
CA ALA A 55 7.69 6.41 14.65
C ALA A 55 8.08 4.97 14.96
N ALA A 56 8.85 4.33 14.08
CA ALA A 56 9.34 2.97 14.31
C ALA A 56 10.26 2.92 15.53
N SER A 57 11.18 3.87 15.63
CA SER A 57 12.07 3.94 16.78
C SER A 57 11.27 4.14 18.07
N ASP A 58 10.27 5.00 18.06
CA ASP A 58 9.45 5.27 19.24
C ASP A 58 8.67 4.03 19.68
N VAL A 59 7.99 3.35 18.76
CA VAL A 59 7.16 2.21 19.12
C VAL A 59 7.99 1.01 19.58
N LEU A 60 9.16 0.82 18.97
CA LEU A 60 10.06 -0.26 19.37
C LEU A 60 10.70 0.04 20.72
N THR A 61 10.99 1.29 21.02
CA THR A 61 11.54 1.70 22.30
C THR A 61 10.53 1.45 23.44
N LYS A 62 9.24 1.68 23.18
CA LYS A 62 8.19 1.40 24.14
C LYS A 62 8.05 -0.08 24.45
N GLY A 63 8.34 -0.93 23.49
CA GLY A 63 8.38 -2.37 23.67
C GLY A 63 7.05 -3.07 23.80
N ASP A 64 5.94 -2.38 23.64
CA ASP A 64 4.62 -2.99 23.72
C ASP A 64 4.33 -3.84 22.49
N LYS A 65 3.85 -5.06 22.70
CA LYS A 65 3.65 -6.00 21.61
C LYS A 65 2.60 -5.58 20.60
N ASP A 66 1.56 -4.96 21.09
CA ASP A 66 0.41 -4.62 20.25
C ASP A 66 0.28 -3.12 20.00
N SER A 67 1.32 -2.36 20.28
CA SER A 67 1.25 -0.93 20.08
C SER A 67 1.53 -0.59 18.63
N SER A 68 0.90 0.48 18.19
CA SER A 68 1.09 1.04 16.87
C SER A 68 1.36 2.52 17.06
N GLN A 69 2.31 3.05 16.32
CA GLN A 69 2.69 4.45 16.42
C GLN A 69 2.30 5.17 15.14
N PRO A 70 1.39 6.16 15.21
CA PRO A 70 1.07 6.94 14.03
C PRO A 70 2.17 7.93 13.68
N TRP A 71 2.25 8.27 12.42
CA TRP A 71 3.14 9.31 11.94
C TRP A 71 2.44 10.14 10.88
N GLU A 72 2.91 11.36 10.73
CA GLU A 72 2.37 12.28 9.73
C GLU A 72 3.48 13.23 9.29
N ASN A 73 3.53 13.50 7.99
CA ASN A 73 4.46 14.46 7.42
C ASN A 73 3.67 15.68 6.93
N PRO A 74 3.74 16.80 7.63
CA PRO A 74 2.97 17.98 7.23
C PRO A 74 3.43 18.58 5.91
N GLU A 75 4.65 18.30 5.45
CA GLU A 75 5.14 18.82 4.19
C GLU A 75 4.43 18.22 2.99
N THR A 76 4.15 16.93 3.05
CA THR A 76 3.55 16.20 1.94
C THR A 76 2.11 15.80 2.18
N GLY A 77 1.66 15.84 3.43
CA GLY A 77 0.36 15.32 3.82
C GLY A 77 0.33 13.80 3.96
N ALA A 78 1.45 13.13 3.76
CA ALA A 78 1.53 11.70 3.94
C ALA A 78 1.42 11.33 5.42
N ARG A 79 0.84 10.19 5.69
CA ARG A 79 0.63 9.72 7.04
C ARG A 79 0.59 8.20 7.07
N GLY A 80 0.62 7.65 8.24
CA GLY A 80 0.53 6.21 8.40
C GLY A 80 0.72 5.81 9.85
N SER A 81 1.04 4.55 10.03
CA SER A 81 1.35 4.02 11.34
C SER A 81 2.41 2.94 11.23
N VAL A 82 3.12 2.69 12.31
CA VAL A 82 4.12 1.64 12.39
C VAL A 82 3.70 0.64 13.45
N THR A 83 3.72 -0.62 13.08
CA THR A 83 3.34 -1.72 13.96
C THR A 83 4.46 -2.76 13.99
N PRO A 84 5.03 -3.06 15.16
CA PRO A 84 6.03 -4.12 15.23
C PRO A 84 5.44 -5.47 14.84
N LEU A 85 6.25 -6.27 14.13
CA LEU A 85 5.88 -7.61 13.75
C LEU A 85 6.60 -8.60 14.63
N ALA A 86 5.94 -9.72 14.94
CA ALA A 86 6.55 -10.85 15.60
C ALA A 86 7.40 -10.46 16.81
N GLN A 87 8.23 -11.38 17.24
CA GLN A 87 9.10 -11.17 18.39
C GLN A 87 10.48 -10.72 17.91
N ALA A 88 11.20 -10.11 18.83
CA ALA A 88 12.56 -9.75 18.58
C ALA A 88 13.42 -11.00 18.31
N TYR A 89 14.43 -10.83 17.48
CA TYR A 89 15.36 -11.90 17.14
C TYR A 89 16.79 -11.37 17.26
N SER A 90 17.74 -12.27 17.26
CA SER A 90 19.15 -11.91 17.34
C SER A 90 19.78 -11.97 15.95
N SER A 91 20.52 -10.95 15.60
CA SER A 91 21.26 -10.89 14.36
C SER A 91 22.58 -10.20 14.61
N ASP A 92 23.67 -10.89 14.31
CA ASP A 92 25.04 -10.36 14.52
C ASP A 92 25.28 -9.86 15.95
N GLY A 93 24.69 -10.56 16.93
CA GLY A 93 24.83 -10.22 18.34
C GLY A 93 23.97 -9.06 18.79
N ARG A 94 23.10 -8.55 17.93
CA ARG A 94 22.18 -7.47 18.26
C ARG A 94 20.74 -7.97 18.32
N THR A 95 19.95 -7.33 19.16
CA THR A 95 18.53 -7.59 19.21
C THR A 95 17.86 -6.78 18.09
N CYS A 96 17.13 -7.47 17.22
CA CYS A 96 16.46 -6.87 16.09
C CYS A 96 14.97 -7.19 16.09
N ARG A 97 14.20 -6.40 15.41
CA ARG A 97 12.77 -6.63 15.26
C ARG A 97 12.27 -6.05 13.95
N ASP A 98 11.42 -6.81 13.29
CA ASP A 98 10.77 -6.34 12.07
C ASP A 98 9.53 -5.55 12.41
N PHE A 99 9.14 -4.68 11.51
CA PHE A 99 7.93 -3.88 11.66
C PHE A 99 7.28 -3.64 10.30
N LEU A 100 6.01 -3.31 10.35
CA LEU A 100 5.23 -2.95 9.18
C LEU A 100 4.80 -1.50 9.34
N ALA A 101 4.97 -0.71 8.29
CA ALA A 101 4.55 0.67 8.27
C ALA A 101 3.53 0.87 7.17
N SER A 102 2.46 1.58 7.47
CA SER A 102 1.54 2.01 6.44
C SER A 102 1.94 3.39 5.95
N TYR A 103 1.62 3.65 4.70
CA TYR A 103 1.84 4.92 4.05
C TYR A 103 0.58 5.29 3.29
N VAL A 104 0.00 6.42 3.63
CA VAL A 104 -1.22 6.92 3.01
C VAL A 104 -0.95 8.32 2.49
N ASN A 105 -1.24 8.55 1.23
CA ASN A 105 -1.17 9.87 0.64
C ASN A 105 -2.38 10.03 -0.28
N GLY A 106 -3.29 10.91 0.12
CA GLY A 106 -4.56 11.05 -0.58
C GLY A 106 -5.36 9.76 -0.52
N ARG A 107 -5.65 9.18 -1.68
CA ARG A 107 -6.39 7.92 -1.79
C ARG A 107 -5.48 6.71 -1.91
N SER A 108 -4.20 6.93 -1.99
CA SER A 108 -3.23 5.85 -2.17
C SER A 108 -2.77 5.34 -0.82
N GLU A 109 -2.74 4.02 -0.69
CA GLU A 109 -2.22 3.37 0.50
C GLU A 109 -1.18 2.34 0.08
N ARG A 110 -0.07 2.33 0.78
CA ARG A 110 1.01 1.38 0.57
C ARG A 110 1.52 0.86 1.89
N TRP A 111 2.16 -0.28 1.84
CA TRP A 111 2.77 -0.89 3.00
C TRP A 111 4.26 -0.95 2.81
N LEU A 112 4.97 -0.66 3.89
CA LEU A 112 6.42 -0.72 3.93
C LEU A 112 6.80 -1.73 5.00
N GLN A 113 7.82 -2.50 4.73
CA GLN A 113 8.37 -3.43 5.71
C GLN A 113 9.78 -2.98 6.06
N GLY A 114 10.07 -2.99 7.34
CA GLY A 114 11.38 -2.59 7.82
C GLY A 114 11.91 -3.52 8.86
N ALA A 115 13.17 -3.34 9.16
CA ALA A 115 13.85 -4.03 10.24
C ALA A 115 14.70 -3.02 11.01
N ALA A 116 14.71 -3.17 12.30
CA ALA A 116 15.48 -2.32 13.19
C ALA A 116 16.26 -3.18 14.16
N CYS A 117 17.39 -2.69 14.57
CA CYS A 117 18.22 -3.35 15.58
C CYS A 117 18.63 -2.35 16.65
N ARG A 118 18.80 -2.83 17.86
CA ARG A 118 19.25 -1.98 18.97
C ARG A 118 20.73 -1.72 18.84
N ASN A 119 21.12 -0.49 19.05
CA ASN A 119 22.54 -0.11 19.08
C ASN A 119 23.10 -0.28 20.48
N GLU A 120 24.36 0.09 20.66
CA GLU A 120 25.08 -0.01 21.92
C GLU A 120 24.43 0.81 23.04
N HIS A 121 23.71 1.84 22.67
CA HIS A 121 23.05 2.74 23.61
C HIS A 121 21.59 2.33 23.90
N GLY A 122 21.17 1.20 23.38
CA GLY A 122 19.80 0.72 23.57
C GLY A 122 18.76 1.38 22.68
N ARG A 123 19.21 2.17 21.71
CA ARG A 123 18.29 2.81 20.76
C ARG A 123 18.06 1.91 19.57
N TRP A 124 16.83 1.97 19.05
CA TRP A 124 16.51 1.24 17.85
C TRP A 124 16.90 2.05 16.62
N GLU A 125 17.73 1.45 15.79
CA GLU A 125 18.14 2.02 14.51
C GLU A 125 17.48 1.25 13.38
N ILE A 126 16.92 1.99 12.43
CA ILE A 126 16.24 1.39 11.29
C ILE A 126 17.29 1.02 10.25
N HIS A 127 17.41 -0.26 9.97
CA HIS A 127 18.35 -0.77 8.99
C HIS A 127 17.75 -0.86 7.60
N THR A 128 16.48 -1.24 7.51
CA THR A 128 15.81 -1.34 6.22
C THR A 128 14.40 -0.77 6.33
N LEU A 129 13.94 -0.19 5.25
CA LEU A 129 12.56 0.26 5.11
C LEU A 129 12.28 0.29 3.62
N LYS A 130 11.50 -0.67 3.15
CA LYS A 130 11.25 -0.86 1.73
C LYS A 130 9.81 -1.25 1.48
N PRO A 131 9.29 -1.04 0.26
CA PRO A 131 7.94 -1.45 -0.04
C PRO A 131 7.73 -2.93 0.21
N TRP A 132 6.62 -3.24 0.86
CA TRP A 132 6.21 -4.61 1.10
C TRP A 132 5.30 -5.03 -0.04
N ARG A 133 5.64 -6.14 -0.67
CA ARG A 133 4.86 -6.68 -1.77
C ARG A 133 4.28 -8.02 -1.37
N ARG A 134 3.00 -8.16 -1.61
CA ARG A 134 2.39 -9.46 -1.53
C ARG A 134 2.87 -10.31 -2.71
N SER A 135 3.37 -11.44 -2.41
CA SER A 135 3.74 -12.40 -3.44
C SER A 135 2.55 -13.28 -3.81
#